data_63c63017db754d20d8eca20103f7cd2e
#
_entry.id   63c63017db754d20d8eca20103f7cd2e
#
_cell.length_a   1.000
_cell.length_b   1.000
_cell.length_c   1.000
_cell.angle_alpha   90.00
_cell.angle_beta   90.00
_cell.angle_gamma   90.00
#
_symmetry.space_group_name_H-M   'P 1'
#
loop_
_entity.id
_entity.type
_entity.pdbx_description
1 polymer ?
#
loop_
_entity_poly.entity_id
_entity_poly.type
_entity_poly.pdbx_seq_one_letter_code
_entity_poly.pdbx_strand_id
1 'polypeptide(L)'
;MTPDLNRRGAFAEHFGARLRLPLIAAPMFQVSGPDLVIAACRAGVIGAFPTANCRSVAQFDEWVSKIGAALGPADAPFCPNLIMRRESLREELAVLLRHRVEIVITSVGAPDPV
;
A
#
# COMPACT_ATOMS: atom_id res chain seq x y z
N MET A 1 -16.77 0.65 25.63
CA MET A 1 -16.35 1.77 24.80
C MET A 1 -16.48 1.39 23.33
N THR A 2 -17.14 2.23 22.55
CA THR A 2 -17.51 1.88 21.17
C THR A 2 -16.64 2.48 20.07
N PRO A 3 -15.44 3.10 20.32
CA PRO A 3 -14.65 3.70 19.27
C PRO A 3 -14.21 2.72 18.19
N ASP A 4 -14.02 1.44 18.55
CA ASP A 4 -13.55 0.44 17.61
C ASP A 4 -14.56 0.09 16.53
N LEU A 5 -15.84 0.11 16.88
CA LEU A 5 -16.93 -0.12 15.92
C LEU A 5 -16.97 0.99 14.86
N ASN A 6 -16.76 2.23 15.29
CA ASN A 6 -16.74 3.37 14.38
C ASN A 6 -15.53 3.32 13.43
N ARG A 7 -14.38 2.90 13.94
CA ARG A 7 -13.17 2.77 13.10
C ARG A 7 -13.33 1.68 12.04
N ARG A 8 -13.92 0.54 12.42
CA ARG A 8 -14.21 -0.53 11.47
C ARG A 8 -15.18 -0.05 10.40
N GLY A 9 -16.23 0.67 10.81
CA GLY A 9 -17.17 1.24 9.88
C GLY A 9 -16.52 2.22 8.91
N ALA A 10 -15.64 3.11 9.41
CA ALA A 10 -14.95 4.08 8.58
C ALA A 10 -14.08 3.41 7.52
N PHE A 11 -13.33 2.37 7.88
CA PHE A 11 -12.52 1.62 6.92
C PHE A 11 -13.41 0.95 5.86
N ALA A 12 -14.47 0.27 6.29
CA ALA A 12 -15.39 -0.42 5.40
C ALA A 12 -16.10 0.57 4.46
N GLU A 13 -16.49 1.73 4.97
CA GLU A 13 -17.11 2.77 4.14
C GLU A 13 -16.15 3.30 3.10
N HIS A 14 -14.88 3.48 3.45
CA HIS A 14 -13.89 4.05 2.55
C HIS A 14 -13.46 3.06 1.46
N PHE A 15 -13.21 1.81 1.80
CA PHE A 15 -12.67 0.82 0.89
C PHE A 15 -13.60 -0.32 0.53
N GLY A 16 -14.67 -0.53 1.30
CA GLY A 16 -15.50 -1.73 1.20
C GLY A 16 -16.09 -1.99 -0.19
N ALA A 17 -16.50 -0.95 -0.90
CA ALA A 17 -17.06 -1.08 -2.24
C ALA A 17 -16.02 -1.54 -3.27
N ARG A 18 -14.74 -1.38 -2.97
CA ARG A 18 -13.62 -1.72 -3.86
C ARG A 18 -13.01 -3.08 -3.52
N LEU A 19 -13.43 -3.70 -2.43
CA LEU A 19 -12.90 -4.99 -1.97
C LEU A 19 -13.95 -6.09 -2.18
N ARG A 20 -13.55 -7.16 -2.86
CA ARG A 20 -14.37 -8.37 -2.93
C ARG A 20 -14.26 -9.17 -1.65
N LEU A 21 -13.08 -9.17 -1.03
CA LEU A 21 -12.79 -9.85 0.22
C LEU A 21 -11.95 -8.92 1.11
N PRO A 22 -12.15 -8.96 2.43
CA PRO A 22 -11.36 -8.16 3.36
C PRO A 22 -9.98 -8.78 3.59
N LEU A 23 -9.18 -8.85 2.53
CA LEU A 23 -7.87 -9.49 2.52
C LEU A 23 -6.81 -8.54 1.99
N ILE A 24 -5.61 -8.73 2.50
CA ILE A 24 -4.40 -8.12 1.96
C ILE A 24 -3.52 -9.26 1.43
N ALA A 25 -3.13 -9.16 0.16
CA ALA A 25 -2.06 -10.01 -0.37
C ALA A 25 -0.77 -9.50 0.25
N ALA A 26 -0.27 -10.21 1.24
CA ALA A 26 0.79 -9.75 2.12
C ALA A 26 2.06 -9.33 1.36
N PRO A 27 2.77 -8.30 1.82
CA PRO A 27 4.03 -7.91 1.20
C PRO A 27 5.09 -8.99 1.44
N MET A 28 5.68 -9.48 0.35
CA MET A 28 6.68 -10.56 0.42
C MET A 28 8.00 -10.11 -0.18
N PHE A 29 9.06 -10.20 0.60
CA PHE A 29 10.39 -9.81 0.16
C PHE A 29 10.81 -10.63 -1.07
N GLN A 30 11.34 -9.94 -2.08
CA GLN A 30 11.80 -10.50 -3.36
C GLN A 30 10.70 -11.16 -4.23
N VAL A 31 9.47 -11.22 -3.75
CA VAL A 31 8.36 -11.85 -4.47
C VAL A 31 7.35 -10.82 -4.96
N SER A 32 6.90 -9.94 -4.07
CA SER A 32 5.86 -8.98 -4.41
C SER A 32 6.41 -7.85 -5.28
N GLY A 33 5.91 -7.76 -6.50
CA GLY A 33 6.25 -6.72 -7.46
C GLY A 33 4.99 -6.11 -8.07
N PRO A 34 5.15 -5.17 -9.02
CA PRO A 34 4.00 -4.46 -9.61
C PRO A 34 2.97 -5.38 -10.24
N ASP A 35 3.38 -6.43 -10.95
CA ASP A 35 2.44 -7.31 -11.63
C ASP A 35 1.55 -8.07 -10.65
N LEU A 36 2.13 -8.59 -9.57
CA LEU A 36 1.37 -9.27 -8.52
C LEU A 36 0.42 -8.32 -7.82
N VAL A 37 0.91 -7.12 -7.49
CA VAL A 37 0.10 -6.09 -6.82
C VAL A 37 -1.08 -5.67 -7.69
N ILE A 38 -0.84 -5.42 -8.96
CA ILE A 38 -1.89 -5.05 -9.91
C ILE A 38 -2.93 -6.17 -10.02
N ALA A 39 -2.48 -7.41 -10.16
CA ALA A 39 -3.38 -8.55 -10.25
C ALA A 39 -4.25 -8.70 -9.00
N ALA A 40 -3.67 -8.55 -7.81
CA ALA A 40 -4.41 -8.61 -6.56
C ALA A 40 -5.47 -7.52 -6.47
N CYS A 41 -5.10 -6.28 -6.78
CA CYS A 41 -6.03 -5.15 -6.72
C CYS A 41 -7.18 -5.30 -7.71
N ARG A 42 -6.89 -5.77 -8.93
CA ARG A 42 -7.93 -6.04 -9.92
C ARG A 42 -8.85 -7.18 -9.51
N ALA A 43 -8.33 -8.13 -8.75
CA ALA A 43 -9.14 -9.23 -8.20
C ALA A 43 -9.99 -8.82 -6.99
N GLY A 44 -9.82 -7.61 -6.48
CA GLY A 44 -10.61 -7.08 -5.37
C GLY A 44 -10.03 -7.33 -3.99
N VAL A 45 -8.73 -7.54 -3.88
CA VAL A 45 -8.01 -7.59 -2.61
C VAL A 45 -6.89 -6.57 -2.60
N ILE A 46 -6.50 -6.11 -1.42
CA ILE A 46 -5.42 -5.12 -1.30
C ILE A 46 -4.10 -5.78 -1.69
N GLY A 47 -3.45 -5.27 -2.72
CA GLY A 47 -2.12 -5.74 -3.13
C GLY A 47 -1.05 -4.96 -2.39
N ALA A 48 -0.12 -5.66 -1.73
CA ALA A 48 0.94 -5.03 -0.96
C ALA A 48 2.33 -5.48 -1.43
N PHE A 49 3.31 -4.61 -1.26
CA PHE A 49 4.71 -4.94 -1.54
C PHE A 49 5.63 -4.17 -0.60
N PRO A 50 6.77 -4.77 -0.19
CA PRO A 50 7.72 -4.03 0.62
C PRO A 50 8.54 -3.08 -0.26
N THR A 51 8.74 -1.86 0.20
CA THR A 51 9.60 -0.91 -0.52
C THR A 51 11.03 -1.43 -0.66
N ALA A 52 11.42 -2.35 0.24
CA ALA A 52 12.72 -3.02 0.19
C ALA A 52 12.94 -3.84 -1.09
N ASN A 53 11.89 -4.20 -1.83
CA ASN A 53 12.03 -4.87 -3.12
C ASN A 53 12.51 -3.94 -4.22
N CYS A 54 12.42 -2.65 -4.02
CA CYS A 54 12.94 -1.67 -4.97
C CYS A 54 14.42 -1.41 -4.69
N ARG A 55 15.21 -1.30 -5.76
CA ARG A 55 16.66 -1.08 -5.66
C ARG A 55 17.01 0.35 -5.28
N SER A 56 16.09 1.27 -5.51
CA SER A 56 16.30 2.70 -5.28
C SER A 56 14.97 3.39 -5.07
N VAL A 57 15.01 4.61 -4.58
CA VAL A 57 13.80 5.45 -4.47
C VAL A 57 13.23 5.74 -5.86
N ALA A 58 14.09 5.91 -6.85
CA ALA A 58 13.65 6.10 -8.24
C ALA A 58 12.86 4.90 -8.76
N GLN A 59 13.30 3.69 -8.46
CA GLN A 59 12.55 2.49 -8.83
C GLN A 59 11.23 2.38 -8.07
N PHE A 60 11.21 2.75 -6.80
CA PHE A 60 9.99 2.81 -6.02
C PHE A 60 8.98 3.77 -6.65
N ASP A 61 9.42 4.95 -7.05
CA ASP A 61 8.60 5.92 -7.75
C ASP A 61 8.03 5.34 -9.05
N GLU A 62 8.86 4.64 -9.84
CA GLU A 62 8.41 3.98 -11.07
C GLU A 62 7.35 2.92 -10.78
N TRP A 63 7.53 2.12 -9.75
CA TRP A 63 6.56 1.08 -9.37
C TRP A 63 5.22 1.69 -8.96
N VAL A 64 5.26 2.73 -8.12
CA VAL A 64 4.03 3.41 -7.68
C VAL A 64 3.31 4.02 -8.89
N SER A 65 4.06 4.63 -9.79
CA SER A 65 3.51 5.21 -11.01
C SER A 65 2.87 4.15 -11.91
N LYS A 66 3.57 3.03 -12.11
CA LYS A 66 3.07 1.91 -12.94
C LYS A 66 1.79 1.31 -12.36
N ILE A 67 1.78 1.06 -11.06
CA ILE A 67 0.62 0.49 -10.38
C ILE A 67 -0.56 1.45 -10.46
N GLY A 68 -0.33 2.72 -10.13
CA GLY A 68 -1.38 3.74 -10.16
C GLY A 68 -1.99 3.93 -11.54
N ALA A 69 -1.17 3.86 -12.59
CA ALA A 69 -1.64 3.98 -13.96
C ALA A 69 -2.46 2.77 -14.42
N ALA A 70 -2.18 1.60 -13.87
CA ALA A 70 -2.86 0.36 -14.24
C ALA A 70 -4.20 0.16 -13.53
N LEU A 71 -4.41 0.81 -12.38
CA LEU A 71 -5.60 0.62 -11.55
C LEU A 71 -6.61 1.75 -11.77
N GLY A 72 -7.89 1.37 -11.80
CA GLY A 72 -8.99 2.30 -11.88
C GLY A 72 -9.63 2.55 -10.51
N PRO A 73 -10.61 3.47 -10.45
CA PRO A 73 -11.25 3.84 -9.16
C PRO A 73 -12.07 2.71 -8.53
N ALA A 74 -12.44 1.70 -9.30
CA ALA A 74 -13.19 0.54 -8.78
C ALA A 74 -12.29 -0.58 -8.29
N ASP A 75 -10.98 -0.54 -8.62
CA ASP A 75 -10.03 -1.55 -8.16
C ASP A 75 -9.68 -1.34 -6.69
N ALA A 76 -9.28 -2.42 -6.00
CA ALA A 76 -8.82 -2.32 -4.63
C ALA A 76 -7.55 -1.44 -4.56
N PRO A 77 -7.31 -0.75 -3.44
CA PRO A 77 -6.11 0.07 -3.31
C PRO A 77 -4.87 -0.81 -3.16
N PHE A 78 -3.73 -0.30 -3.63
CA PHE A 78 -2.45 -0.96 -3.36
C PHE A 78 -1.82 -0.40 -2.10
N CYS A 79 -0.94 -1.19 -1.48
CA CYS A 79 -0.43 -0.89 -0.15
C CYS A 79 1.08 -1.12 -0.05
N PRO A 80 1.90 -0.09 -0.17
CA PRO A 80 3.33 -0.22 0.08
C PRO A 80 3.59 -0.49 1.56
N ASN A 81 4.56 -1.36 1.84
CA ASN A 81 5.04 -1.63 3.19
C ASN A 81 6.34 -0.86 3.43
N LEU A 82 6.29 0.08 4.35
CA LEU A 82 7.41 0.91 4.75
C LEU A 82 8.14 0.31 5.94
N ILE A 83 9.46 0.24 5.86
CA ILE A 83 10.30 -0.15 6.98
C ILE A 83 10.76 1.12 7.69
N MET A 84 10.29 1.32 8.92
CA MET A 84 10.50 2.58 9.64
C MET A 84 11.96 2.94 9.93
N ARG A 85 12.84 1.94 9.97
CA ARG A 85 14.27 2.15 10.25
C ARG A 85 15.15 2.33 9.03
N ARG A 86 14.57 2.35 7.81
CA ARG A 86 15.35 2.56 6.60
C ARG A 86 15.78 4.02 6.46
N GLU A 87 17.00 4.22 5.98
CA GLU A 87 17.51 5.57 5.70
C GLU A 87 16.71 6.30 4.65
N SER A 88 16.16 5.56 3.68
CA SER A 88 15.36 6.11 2.58
C SER A 88 13.93 6.44 2.95
N LEU A 89 13.52 6.26 4.21
CA LEU A 89 12.13 6.44 4.62
C LEU A 89 11.54 7.80 4.22
N ARG A 90 12.28 8.89 4.43
CA ARG A 90 11.78 10.23 4.11
C ARG A 90 11.52 10.41 2.63
N GLU A 91 12.42 9.89 1.80
CA GLU A 91 12.27 9.96 0.35
C GLU A 91 11.13 9.07 -0.13
N GLU A 92 10.95 7.89 0.49
CA GLU A 92 9.83 7.01 0.20
C GLU A 92 8.50 7.67 0.57
N LEU A 93 8.44 8.35 1.72
CA LEU A 93 7.25 9.10 2.13
C LEU A 93 6.91 10.21 1.14
N ALA A 94 7.92 10.91 0.62
CA ALA A 94 7.71 11.94 -0.39
C ALA A 94 7.08 11.37 -1.66
N VAL A 95 7.52 10.18 -2.09
CA VAL A 95 6.91 9.47 -3.23
C VAL A 95 5.45 9.15 -2.96
N LEU A 96 5.14 8.62 -1.79
CA LEU A 96 3.77 8.26 -1.41
C LEU A 96 2.84 9.47 -1.41
N LEU A 97 3.31 10.60 -0.87
CA LEU A 97 2.53 11.83 -0.83
C LEU A 97 2.30 12.40 -2.23
N ARG A 98 3.33 12.36 -3.07
CA ARG A 98 3.23 12.87 -4.44
C ARG A 98 2.23 12.07 -5.27
N HIS A 99 2.16 10.77 -5.09
CA HIS A 99 1.23 9.89 -5.80
C HIS A 99 -0.11 9.68 -5.07
N ARG A 100 -0.30 10.31 -3.91
CA ARG A 100 -1.54 10.21 -3.12
C ARG A 100 -1.91 8.76 -2.80
N VAL A 101 -0.92 7.99 -2.37
CA VAL A 101 -1.14 6.60 -1.96
C VAL A 101 -2.09 6.55 -0.77
N GLU A 102 -3.09 5.66 -0.84
CA GLU A 102 -4.22 5.68 0.07
C GLU A 102 -3.98 4.93 1.38
N ILE A 103 -3.13 3.91 1.35
CA ILE A 103 -2.92 3.03 2.51
C ILE A 103 -1.49 2.50 2.50
N VAL A 104 -0.89 2.40 3.68
CA VAL A 104 0.46 1.86 3.86
C VAL A 104 0.47 0.91 5.05
N ILE A 105 1.41 -0.03 5.03
CA ILE A 105 1.75 -0.86 6.19
C ILE A 105 3.09 -0.38 6.71
N THR A 106 3.19 -0.14 8.00
CA THR A 106 4.44 0.22 8.65
C THR A 106 4.97 -0.96 9.45
N SER A 107 6.28 -1.18 9.41
CA SER A 107 6.93 -2.26 10.13
C SER A 107 8.31 -1.86 10.61
N VAL A 108 8.88 -2.64 11.54
CA VAL A 108 10.24 -2.46 12.08
C VAL A 108 10.41 -1.08 12.70
N GLY A 109 9.56 -0.74 13.64
CA GLY A 109 9.60 0.52 14.38
C GLY A 109 8.25 1.19 14.53
N ALA A 110 8.21 2.26 15.29
CA ALA A 110 7.00 3.04 15.52
C ALA A 110 6.64 3.86 14.28
N PRO A 111 5.33 4.04 13.98
CA PRO A 111 4.90 4.77 12.80
C PRO A 111 4.89 6.29 12.96
N ASP A 112 5.55 6.82 13.99
CA ASP A 112 5.52 8.25 14.31
C ASP A 112 5.87 9.18 13.14
N PRO A 113 6.84 8.84 12.26
CA PRO A 113 7.14 9.70 11.10
C PRO A 113 6.05 9.71 10.03
N VAL A 114 5.16 8.76 10.06
CA VAL A 114 4.12 8.54 9.06
C VAL A 114 2.77 9.09 9.54
#